data_a670b6300e8d9005b76a845ac6a52dcd
#
_entry.id   a670b6300e8d9005b76a845ac6a52dcd
#
_cell.length_a   1.000
_cell.length_b   1.000
_cell.length_c   1.000
_cell.angle_alpha   90.00
_cell.angle_beta   90.00
_cell.angle_gamma   90.00
#
_symmetry.space_group_name_H-M   'P 1'
#
loop_
_entity.id
_entity.type
_entity.pdbx_description
1 polymer ?
#
loop_
_entity_poly.entity_id
_entity_poly.type
_entity_poly.pdbx_seq_one_letter_code
_entity_poly.pdbx_strand_id
1 'polypeptide(L)' 'MLDPEKIYKEYSKTVFRYLYAKTGDSHLSEELTQETFYQAIRSISRYDGSCRVTTWLC' A
#
# COMPACT_ATOMS: atom_id res chain seq x y z
N MET A 1 -11.65 8.55 -10.20
CA MET A 1 -11.78 7.44 -9.22
C MET A 1 -10.54 6.57 -9.23
N LEU A 2 -10.07 6.18 -8.06
CA LEU A 2 -8.89 5.33 -7.96
C LEU A 2 -9.25 3.88 -8.31
N ASP A 3 -8.38 3.24 -9.09
CA ASP A 3 -8.53 1.84 -9.45
C ASP A 3 -7.64 1.01 -8.51
N PRO A 4 -8.22 0.17 -7.65
CA PRO A 4 -7.42 -0.62 -6.70
C PRO A 4 -6.35 -1.48 -7.35
N GLU A 5 -6.66 -2.05 -8.51
CA GLU A 5 -5.71 -2.90 -9.24
C GLU A 5 -4.50 -2.11 -9.71
N LYS A 6 -4.74 -0.91 -10.24
CA LYS A 6 -3.66 -0.04 -10.69
C LYS A 6 -2.80 0.43 -9.50
N ILE A 7 -3.45 0.77 -8.40
CA ILE A 7 -2.74 1.17 -7.19
C ILE A 7 -1.83 0.03 -6.72
N TYR A 8 -2.34 -1.18 -6.70
CA TYR A 8 -1.54 -2.33 -6.30
C TYR A 8 -0.33 -2.52 -7.21
N LYS A 9 -0.56 -2.52 -8.53
CA LYS A 9 0.52 -2.73 -9.49
C LYS A 9 1.59 -1.64 -9.42
N GLU A 10 1.17 -0.40 -9.20
CA GLU A 10 2.07 0.74 -9.23
C GLU A 10 2.85 0.91 -7.93
N TYR A 11 2.22 0.66 -6.80
CA TYR A 11 2.79 1.01 -5.50
C TYR A 11 3.20 -0.17 -4.64
N SER A 12 2.88 -1.41 -5.04
CA SER A 12 3.20 -2.57 -4.22
C SER A 12 4.69 -2.72 -3.94
N LYS A 13 5.53 -2.47 -4.95
CA LYS A 13 6.98 -2.56 -4.77
C LYS A 13 7.50 -1.48 -3.83
N THR A 14 6.95 -0.28 -3.94
CA THR A 14 7.34 0.84 -3.08
C THR A 14 7.00 0.53 -1.62
N VAL A 15 5.79 0.05 -1.39
CA VAL A 15 5.36 -0.30 -0.03
C VAL A 15 6.18 -1.47 0.52
N PHE A 16 6.44 -2.48 -0.32
CA PHE A 16 7.25 -3.62 0.10
C PHE A 16 8.66 -3.17 0.52
N ARG A 17 9.30 -2.33 -0.29
CA ARG A 17 10.64 -1.83 0.02
C ARG A 17 10.67 -1.07 1.33
N TYR A 18 9.67 -0.24 1.54
CA TYR A 18 9.55 0.53 2.78
C TYR A 18 9.45 -0.39 3.99
N LEU A 19 8.60 -1.39 3.90
CA LEU A 19 8.40 -2.33 5.01
C LEU A 19 9.63 -3.22 5.20
N TYR A 20 10.25 -3.63 4.10
CA TYR A 20 11.48 -4.44 4.19
C TYR A 20 12.59 -3.68 4.88
N ALA A 21 12.73 -2.40 4.59
CA ALA A 21 13.75 -1.57 5.23
C ALA A 21 13.53 -1.48 6.75
N LYS A 22 12.27 -1.56 7.18
CA LYS A 22 11.94 -1.48 8.60
C LYS A 22 12.04 -2.84 9.31
N THR A 23 11.60 -3.91 8.68
CA THR A 23 11.52 -5.21 9.31
C THR A 23 12.73 -6.09 9.06
N GLY A 24 13.39 -5.92 7.91
CA GLY A 24 14.48 -6.80 7.49
C GLY A 24 14.03 -8.21 7.15
N ASP A 25 12.74 -8.45 7.04
CA ASP A 25 12.16 -9.78 6.82
C ASP A 25 11.26 -9.73 5.59
N SER A 26 11.66 -10.45 4.53
CA SER A 26 10.93 -10.42 3.27
C SER A 26 9.54 -11.05 3.38
N HIS A 27 9.41 -12.13 4.15
CA HIS A 27 8.13 -12.81 4.33
C HIS A 27 7.14 -11.92 5.08
N LEU A 28 7.59 -11.32 6.16
CA LEU A 28 6.77 -10.41 6.94
C LEU A 28 6.41 -9.17 6.12
N SER A 29 7.36 -8.64 5.37
CA SER A 29 7.13 -7.47 4.51
C SER A 29 6.08 -7.77 3.46
N GLU A 30 6.10 -8.97 2.89
CA GLU A 30 5.09 -9.39 1.92
C GLU A 30 3.70 -9.45 2.55
N GLU A 31 3.59 -10.04 3.73
CA GLU A 31 2.32 -10.09 4.44
C GLU A 31 1.80 -8.71 4.78
N LEU A 32 2.66 -7.83 5.26
CA LEU A 32 2.28 -6.47 5.60
C LEU A 32 1.90 -5.66 4.36
N THR A 33 2.57 -5.91 3.24
CA THR A 33 2.22 -5.26 1.98
C THR A 33 0.81 -5.65 1.56
N GLN A 34 0.50 -6.94 1.61
CA GLN A 34 -0.84 -7.43 1.27
C GLN A 34 -1.89 -6.83 2.19
N GLU A 35 -1.62 -6.78 3.49
CA GLU A 35 -2.53 -6.20 4.46
C GLU A 35 -2.75 -4.72 4.19
N THR A 36 -1.69 -3.98 3.88
CA THR A 36 -1.78 -2.57 3.56
C THR A 36 -2.73 -2.33 2.39
N PHE A 37 -2.59 -3.11 1.32
CA PHE A 37 -3.46 -2.94 0.16
C PHE A 37 -4.87 -3.43 0.41
N TYR A 38 -5.04 -4.45 1.24
CA TYR A 38 -6.36 -4.90 1.64
C TYR A 38 -7.12 -3.78 2.36
N GLN A 39 -6.47 -3.13 3.31
CA GLN A 39 -7.06 -2.01 4.02
C GLN A 39 -7.32 -0.83 3.10
N ALA A 40 -6.40 -0.55 2.18
CA ALA A 40 -6.54 0.53 1.23
C ALA A 40 -7.75 0.32 0.32
N ILE A 41 -7.95 -0.91 -0.16
CA ILE A 41 -9.10 -1.22 -1.02
C ILE A 41 -10.42 -1.00 -0.26
N ARG A 42 -10.44 -1.40 1.00
CA ARG A 42 -11.64 -1.20 1.83
C ARG A 42 -11.92 0.27 2.09
N SER A 43 -10.89 1.10 2.09
CA SER A 43 -11.01 2.52 2.42
C SER A 43 -10.94 3.42 1.20
N ILE A 44 -10.94 2.85 -0.01
CA ILE A 44 -10.70 3.62 -1.22
C ILE A 44 -11.79 4.68 -1.44
N SER A 45 -13.01 4.40 -1.01
CA SER A 45 -14.11 5.36 -1.14
C SER A 45 -13.93 6.57 -0.23
N ARG A 46 -13.08 6.47 0.78
CA ARG A 46 -12.82 7.56 1.73
C ARG A 46 -11.66 8.45 1.30
N TYR A 47 -10.90 8.00 0.29
CA TYR A 47 -9.77 8.78 -0.19
C TYR A 47 -10.27 9.97 -0.99
N ASP A 48 -9.98 11.16 -0.52
CA ASP A 48 -10.47 12.41 -1.11
C ASP A 48 -9.41 13.17 -1.89
N GLY A 49 -8.21 12.60 -2.01
CA GLY A 49 -7.12 13.24 -2.73
C GLY A 49 -6.36 14.28 -1.93
N SER A 50 -6.66 14.43 -0.64
CA SER A 50 -6.01 15.42 0.20
C SER A 50 -4.54 15.11 0.47
N CYS A 51 -4.11 13.87 0.23
CA CYS A 51 -2.71 13.47 0.40
C CYS A 51 -2.29 12.61 -0.78
N ARG A 52 -0.98 12.39 -0.90
CA ARG A 52 -0.46 11.52 -1.95
C ARG A 52 -0.86 10.08 -1.65
N VAL A 53 -1.03 9.29 -2.73
CA VAL A 53 -1.40 7.89 -2.59
C VAL A 53 -0.38 7.13 -1.73
N THR A 54 0.91 7.38 -1.92
CA THR A 54 1.94 6.71 -1.13
C THR A 54 1.86 7.07 0.35
N THR A 55 1.53 8.31 0.68
CA THR A 55 1.33 8.74 2.06
C THR A 55 0.10 8.07 2.65
N TRP A 56 -0.96 7.96 1.87
CA TRP A 56 -2.19 7.33 2.30
C TRP A 56 -2.00 5.83 2.56
N LEU A 57 -1.23 5.15 1.70
CA LEU A 57 -0.97 3.71 1.86
C LEU A 57 -0.06 3.42 3.04
N CYS A 58 0.85 4.30 3.33
CA CYS A 58 1.77 4.17 4.44
C CYS A 58 1.32 4.99 5.62
#